data_7c7b3f20bc588ffa7d2e8abf13f9881c
#
_entry.id   7c7b3f20bc588ffa7d2e8abf13f9881c
#
_cell.length_a   1.000
_cell.length_b   1.000
_cell.length_c   1.000
_cell.angle_alpha   90.00
_cell.angle_beta   90.00
_cell.angle_gamma   90.00
#
_symmetry.space_group_name_H-M   'P 1'
#
loop_
_entity.id
_entity.type
_entity.pdbx_description
1 polymer ?
#
loop_
_entity_poly.entity_id
_entity_poly.type
_entity_poly.pdbx_seq_one_letter_code
_entity_poly.pdbx_strand_id
1 'polypeptide(L)'
;MNAHSSEKWKRYYTENSASLLEVPWGVPYTLSSEERRAISKSVAEFQRGESSEGKHLISGARAHAAESNDPAYVDTTILFIKEEQRHARDLKKYMALRGIPLAKSSWPDSAFRFIRHLSGLEVSICVLVTAEIIAQCYYPALRKATVDPVLIGLCDQIILDEDSHVEFQMERVASLRGSVSPLRRKFSELLQRFLFAGTIAVVWVQHRSVFERAGFRYAGYRRECWSYYLKAERRLSMQHAKPVVLVPEEQVL
;
A
#
# COMPACT_ATOMS: atom_id res chain seq x y z
N MET A 1 25.75 -7.27 6.98
CA MET A 1 24.70 -6.57 6.20
C MET A 1 23.74 -5.91 7.17
N ASN A 2 23.52 -4.62 7.07
CA ASN A 2 22.56 -3.92 7.92
C ASN A 2 21.18 -4.58 7.79
N ALA A 3 20.53 -4.90 8.92
CA ALA A 3 19.22 -5.57 8.95
C ALA A 3 18.09 -4.79 8.22
N HIS A 4 18.36 -3.56 7.83
CA HIS A 4 17.42 -2.64 7.16
C HIS A 4 17.91 -2.17 5.78
N SER A 5 18.83 -2.90 5.14
CA SER A 5 19.30 -2.54 3.80
C SER A 5 18.18 -2.63 2.77
N SER A 6 18.03 -1.58 1.97
CA SER A 6 17.04 -1.53 0.89
C SER A 6 17.40 -2.39 -0.33
N GLU A 7 18.61 -2.95 -0.39
CA GLU A 7 19.07 -3.78 -1.53
C GLU A 7 18.19 -5.00 -1.77
N LYS A 8 17.69 -5.66 -0.70
CA LYS A 8 16.76 -6.78 -0.84
C LYS A 8 15.47 -6.36 -1.53
N TRP A 9 14.95 -5.18 -1.19
CA TRP A 9 13.73 -4.63 -1.75
C TRP A 9 13.93 -4.13 -3.18
N LYS A 10 15.08 -3.53 -3.48
CA LYS A 10 15.46 -3.14 -4.83
C LYS A 10 15.46 -4.36 -5.76
N ARG A 11 16.06 -5.46 -5.32
CA ARG A 11 16.05 -6.74 -6.05
C ARG A 11 14.64 -7.27 -6.21
N TYR A 12 13.88 -7.35 -5.13
CA TYR A 12 12.49 -7.80 -5.15
C TYR A 12 11.64 -7.05 -6.18
N TYR A 13 11.59 -5.71 -6.13
CA TYR A 13 10.79 -4.92 -7.07
C TYR A 13 11.28 -5.03 -8.52
N THR A 14 12.59 -5.20 -8.72
CA THR A 14 13.15 -5.43 -10.06
C THR A 14 12.68 -6.78 -10.62
N GLU A 15 12.77 -7.84 -9.83
CA GLU A 15 12.34 -9.20 -10.21
C GLU A 15 10.81 -9.26 -10.41
N ASN A 16 10.04 -8.67 -9.49
CA ASN A 16 8.58 -8.63 -9.57
C ASN A 16 8.10 -7.93 -10.84
N SER A 17 8.74 -6.82 -11.22
CA SER A 17 8.39 -6.10 -12.46
C SER A 17 8.55 -6.91 -13.74
N ALA A 18 9.37 -7.96 -13.71
CA ALA A 18 9.61 -8.89 -14.83
C ALA A 18 8.74 -10.16 -14.78
N SER A 19 8.00 -10.39 -13.69
CA SER A 19 7.27 -11.64 -13.42
C SER A 19 5.78 -11.40 -13.15
N LEU A 20 5.17 -10.45 -13.85
CA LEU A 20 3.77 -10.09 -13.66
C LEU A 20 2.81 -11.18 -14.15
N LEU A 21 1.66 -11.31 -13.50
CA LEU A 21 0.57 -12.16 -13.97
C LEU A 21 0.04 -11.65 -15.32
N GLU A 22 -0.37 -12.58 -16.18
CA GLU A 22 -1.01 -12.25 -17.43
C GLU A 22 -2.48 -11.83 -17.18
N VAL A 23 -2.79 -10.58 -17.50
CA VAL A 23 -4.15 -10.06 -17.43
C VAL A 23 -4.85 -10.31 -18.76
N PRO A 24 -6.06 -10.93 -18.79
CA PRO A 24 -6.73 -11.33 -20.03
C PRO A 24 -7.47 -10.15 -20.71
N TRP A 25 -6.72 -9.12 -21.13
CA TRP A 25 -7.24 -7.86 -21.70
C TRP A 25 -8.16 -8.04 -22.90
N GLY A 26 -7.96 -9.10 -23.68
CA GLY A 26 -8.72 -9.38 -24.90
C GLY A 26 -10.06 -10.07 -24.69
N VAL A 27 -10.40 -10.45 -23.47
CA VAL A 27 -11.66 -11.18 -23.19
C VAL A 27 -12.85 -10.23 -23.26
N PRO A 28 -13.81 -10.47 -24.18
CA PRO A 28 -15.04 -9.69 -24.27
C PRO A 28 -15.86 -9.86 -22.98
N TYR A 29 -16.30 -8.74 -22.41
CA TYR A 29 -17.18 -8.74 -21.25
C TYR A 29 -17.98 -7.44 -21.20
N THR A 30 -19.23 -7.54 -20.81
CA THR A 30 -20.10 -6.38 -20.59
C THR A 30 -20.60 -6.40 -19.15
N LEU A 31 -20.27 -5.35 -18.42
CA LEU A 31 -20.74 -5.19 -17.04
C LEU A 31 -22.27 -5.17 -17.00
N SER A 32 -22.87 -6.02 -16.19
CA SER A 32 -24.30 -5.92 -15.88
C SER A 32 -24.61 -4.57 -15.22
N SER A 33 -25.86 -4.12 -15.29
CA SER A 33 -26.28 -2.86 -14.65
C SER A 33 -26.03 -2.89 -13.13
N GLU A 34 -26.17 -4.04 -12.51
CA GLU A 34 -25.95 -4.23 -11.07
C GLU A 34 -24.46 -4.17 -10.72
N GLU A 35 -23.63 -4.90 -11.47
CA GLU A 35 -22.18 -4.89 -11.28
C GLU A 35 -21.60 -3.50 -11.52
N ARG A 36 -22.01 -2.82 -12.59
CA ARG A 36 -21.61 -1.45 -12.90
C ARG A 36 -21.94 -0.49 -11.75
N ARG A 37 -23.14 -0.56 -11.18
CA ARG A 37 -23.52 0.26 -10.00
C ARG A 37 -22.66 -0.04 -8.79
N ALA A 38 -22.29 -1.30 -8.58
CA ALA A 38 -21.53 -1.71 -7.41
C ALA A 38 -20.06 -1.25 -7.46
N ILE A 39 -19.39 -1.37 -8.63
CA ILE A 39 -17.93 -1.23 -8.70
C ILE A 39 -17.45 0.08 -9.34
N SER A 40 -18.21 0.71 -10.27
CA SER A 40 -17.62 1.76 -11.13
C SER A 40 -17.09 2.96 -10.36
N LYS A 41 -17.87 3.51 -9.44
CA LYS A 41 -17.42 4.65 -8.61
C LYS A 41 -16.23 4.27 -7.76
N SER A 42 -16.30 3.09 -7.15
CA SER A 42 -15.27 2.58 -6.25
C SER A 42 -13.93 2.39 -6.97
N VAL A 43 -13.93 1.72 -8.12
CA VAL A 43 -12.72 1.53 -8.94
C VAL A 43 -12.11 2.86 -9.38
N ALA A 44 -12.96 3.83 -9.78
CA ALA A 44 -12.48 5.15 -10.20
C ALA A 44 -11.82 5.93 -9.05
N GLU A 45 -12.32 5.80 -7.82
CA GLU A 45 -11.73 6.44 -6.64
C GLU A 45 -10.43 5.77 -6.23
N PHE A 46 -10.33 4.44 -6.25
CA PHE A 46 -9.07 3.72 -6.00
C PHE A 46 -8.03 4.02 -7.07
N GLN A 47 -8.39 3.94 -8.36
CA GLN A 47 -7.47 4.31 -9.45
C GLN A 47 -6.87 5.70 -9.24
N ARG A 48 -7.66 6.65 -8.72
CA ARG A 48 -7.17 7.98 -8.39
C ARG A 48 -6.21 7.96 -7.19
N GLY A 49 -6.49 7.15 -6.18
CA GLY A 49 -5.63 6.97 -5.01
C GLY A 49 -4.24 6.47 -5.39
N GLU A 50 -4.16 5.46 -6.27
CA GLU A 50 -2.91 4.91 -6.82
C GLU A 50 -2.15 5.92 -7.69
N SER A 51 -2.82 6.95 -8.24
CA SER A 51 -2.23 7.93 -9.15
C SER A 51 -1.37 8.96 -8.42
N SER A 52 -0.25 8.56 -7.84
CA SER A 52 0.70 9.44 -7.16
C SER A 52 1.97 9.67 -8.00
N GLU A 53 2.45 10.92 -8.07
CA GLU A 53 3.74 11.22 -8.68
C GLU A 53 4.94 10.84 -7.79
N GLY A 54 4.72 10.58 -6.52
CA GLY A 54 5.74 10.17 -5.56
C GLY A 54 6.82 11.20 -5.23
N LYS A 55 6.77 12.41 -5.79
CA LYS A 55 7.84 13.43 -5.65
C LYS A 55 8.19 13.74 -4.19
N HIS A 56 7.17 13.88 -3.35
CA HIS A 56 7.36 14.15 -1.93
C HIS A 56 8.04 12.98 -1.20
N LEU A 57 7.62 11.75 -1.50
CA LEU A 57 8.22 10.54 -0.94
C LEU A 57 9.68 10.37 -1.36
N ILE A 58 9.99 10.62 -2.64
CA ILE A 58 11.37 10.57 -3.17
C ILE A 58 12.25 11.64 -2.48
N SER A 59 11.73 12.84 -2.27
CA SER A 59 12.47 13.89 -1.57
C SER A 59 12.80 13.49 -0.12
N GLY A 60 11.83 12.94 0.61
CA GLY A 60 12.06 12.42 1.95
C GLY A 60 13.01 11.22 1.97
N ALA A 61 12.91 10.32 0.98
CA ALA A 61 13.79 9.18 0.84
C ALA A 61 15.26 9.60 0.60
N ARG A 62 15.51 10.64 -0.19
CA ARG A 62 16.87 11.19 -0.41
C ARG A 62 17.49 11.73 0.89
N ALA A 63 16.72 12.50 1.65
CA ALA A 63 17.20 13.01 2.94
C ALA A 63 17.53 11.87 3.90
N HIS A 64 16.64 10.90 4.05
CA HIS A 64 16.85 9.76 4.93
C HIS A 64 18.01 8.84 4.48
N ALA A 65 18.17 8.61 3.19
CA ALA A 65 19.25 7.80 2.65
C ALA A 65 20.64 8.37 3.00
N ALA A 66 20.76 9.70 2.96
CA ALA A 66 22.00 10.38 3.35
C ALA A 66 22.31 10.22 4.87
N GLU A 67 21.27 10.28 5.72
CA GLU A 67 21.40 10.16 7.18
C GLU A 67 21.65 8.71 7.63
N SER A 68 21.01 7.74 6.97
CA SER A 68 21.02 6.32 7.37
C SER A 68 22.11 5.48 6.71
N ASN A 69 22.90 6.07 5.80
CA ASN A 69 23.88 5.37 4.96
C ASN A 69 23.26 4.16 4.19
N ASP A 70 22.01 4.34 3.69
CA ASP A 70 21.29 3.37 2.86
C ASP A 70 21.05 3.92 1.44
N PRO A 71 22.07 3.93 0.57
CA PRO A 71 21.99 4.54 -0.76
C PRO A 71 20.95 3.87 -1.65
N ALA A 72 20.66 2.59 -1.45
CA ALA A 72 19.64 1.86 -2.21
C ALA A 72 18.20 2.29 -1.90
N TYR A 73 17.98 3.02 -0.80
CA TYR A 73 16.62 3.39 -0.40
C TYR A 73 15.92 4.29 -1.43
N VAL A 74 16.64 5.21 -2.07
CA VAL A 74 16.06 6.09 -3.12
C VAL A 74 15.61 5.28 -4.32
N ASP A 75 16.48 4.41 -4.83
CA ASP A 75 16.17 3.56 -6.00
C ASP A 75 15.00 2.62 -5.69
N THR A 76 15.00 2.03 -4.49
CA THR A 76 13.91 1.15 -4.03
C THR A 76 12.59 1.90 -3.94
N THR A 77 12.61 3.13 -3.39
CA THR A 77 11.41 3.98 -3.33
C THR A 77 10.89 4.32 -4.72
N ILE A 78 11.77 4.57 -5.68
CA ILE A 78 11.39 4.82 -7.08
C ILE A 78 10.74 3.57 -7.70
N LEU A 79 11.28 2.38 -7.44
CA LEU A 79 10.70 1.13 -7.94
C LEU A 79 9.32 0.86 -7.33
N PHE A 80 9.15 1.03 -6.02
CA PHE A 80 7.85 1.00 -5.35
C PHE A 80 6.85 1.95 -6.02
N ILE A 81 7.21 3.23 -6.22
CA ILE A 81 6.33 4.21 -6.87
C ILE A 81 5.96 3.80 -8.31
N LYS A 82 6.89 3.17 -9.05
CA LYS A 82 6.60 2.66 -10.40
C LYS A 82 5.58 1.52 -10.38
N GLU A 83 5.58 0.70 -9.33
CA GLU A 83 4.61 -0.37 -9.15
C GLU A 83 3.22 0.21 -8.87
N GLU A 84 3.09 1.17 -7.95
CA GLU A 84 1.87 1.94 -7.71
C GLU A 84 1.32 2.59 -8.99
N GLN A 85 2.22 3.23 -9.75
CA GLN A 85 1.85 3.83 -11.04
C GLN A 85 1.42 2.79 -12.08
N ARG A 86 1.88 1.53 -11.98
CA ARG A 86 1.40 0.43 -12.81
C ARG A 86 -0.04 0.09 -12.42
N HIS A 87 -0.35 -0.07 -11.11
CA HIS A 87 -1.72 -0.27 -10.62
C HIS A 87 -2.66 0.80 -11.15
N ALA A 88 -2.27 2.07 -11.01
CA ALA A 88 -3.05 3.21 -11.53
C ALA A 88 -3.29 3.15 -13.04
N ARG A 89 -2.26 2.79 -13.85
CA ARG A 89 -2.38 2.69 -15.31
C ARG A 89 -3.27 1.53 -15.73
N ASP A 90 -3.14 0.38 -15.09
CA ASP A 90 -3.89 -0.82 -15.40
C ASP A 90 -5.36 -0.67 -15.03
N LEU A 91 -5.68 -0.11 -13.87
CA LEU A 91 -7.04 0.27 -13.49
C LEU A 91 -7.63 1.30 -14.47
N LYS A 92 -6.86 2.30 -14.89
CA LYS A 92 -7.30 3.29 -15.89
C LYS A 92 -7.60 2.64 -17.24
N LYS A 93 -6.75 1.69 -17.69
CA LYS A 93 -6.97 0.91 -18.91
C LYS A 93 -8.24 0.08 -18.82
N TYR A 94 -8.46 -0.60 -17.68
CA TYR A 94 -9.70 -1.33 -17.39
C TYR A 94 -10.93 -0.42 -17.46
N MET A 95 -10.86 0.74 -16.81
CA MET A 95 -11.96 1.70 -16.80
C MET A 95 -12.32 2.16 -18.22
N ALA A 96 -11.32 2.48 -19.04
CA ALA A 96 -11.53 2.83 -20.45
C ALA A 96 -12.18 1.68 -21.23
N LEU A 97 -11.73 0.44 -21.01
CA LEU A 97 -12.28 -0.76 -21.66
C LEU A 97 -13.76 -1.00 -21.31
N ARG A 98 -14.18 -0.64 -20.09
CA ARG A 98 -15.56 -0.85 -19.59
C ARG A 98 -16.42 0.42 -19.60
N GLY A 99 -15.92 1.52 -20.16
CA GLY A 99 -16.64 2.79 -20.22
C GLY A 99 -16.94 3.37 -18.82
N ILE A 100 -16.01 3.21 -17.88
CA ILE A 100 -16.09 3.78 -16.53
C ILE A 100 -15.38 5.14 -16.54
N PRO A 101 -16.04 6.25 -16.18
CA PRO A 101 -15.41 7.56 -16.17
C PRO A 101 -14.41 7.70 -15.04
N LEU A 102 -13.36 8.49 -15.25
CA LEU A 102 -12.40 8.85 -14.20
C LEU A 102 -13.07 9.68 -13.09
N ALA A 103 -12.67 9.46 -11.85
CA ALA A 103 -13.10 10.29 -10.73
C ALA A 103 -12.56 11.72 -10.87
N LYS A 104 -13.45 12.72 -10.78
CA LYS A 104 -13.08 14.15 -10.88
C LYS A 104 -12.37 14.64 -9.62
N SER A 105 -12.82 14.21 -8.46
CA SER A 105 -12.24 14.53 -7.15
C SER A 105 -12.60 13.46 -6.13
N SER A 106 -11.73 13.30 -5.13
CA SER A 106 -12.00 12.49 -3.95
C SER A 106 -11.52 13.28 -2.74
N TRP A 107 -12.42 13.59 -1.79
CA TRP A 107 -12.04 14.36 -0.61
C TRP A 107 -11.08 13.58 0.32
N PRO A 108 -11.17 12.25 0.49
CA PRO A 108 -10.19 11.53 1.28
C PRO A 108 -8.80 11.51 0.63
N ASP A 109 -8.72 11.31 -0.70
CA ASP A 109 -7.45 11.45 -1.42
C ASP A 109 -6.83 12.84 -1.16
N SER A 110 -7.63 13.89 -1.22
CA SER A 110 -7.17 15.25 -0.92
C SER A 110 -6.71 15.41 0.54
N ALA A 111 -7.41 14.81 1.51
CA ALA A 111 -7.03 14.84 2.92
C ALA A 111 -5.74 14.04 3.17
N PHE A 112 -5.60 12.84 2.60
CA PHE A 112 -4.38 12.04 2.70
C PHE A 112 -3.17 12.72 2.07
N ARG A 113 -3.33 13.35 0.90
CA ARG A 113 -2.28 14.13 0.24
C ARG A 113 -1.88 15.33 1.11
N PHE A 114 -2.85 16.04 1.67
CA PHE A 114 -2.59 17.18 2.55
C PHE A 114 -1.78 16.77 3.79
N ILE A 115 -2.17 15.71 4.49
CA ILE A 115 -1.43 15.19 5.65
C ILE A 115 0.03 14.85 5.27
N ARG A 116 0.23 14.15 4.12
CA ARG A 116 1.57 13.81 3.64
C ARG A 116 2.43 15.04 3.32
N HIS A 117 1.85 16.08 2.77
CA HIS A 117 2.60 17.28 2.39
C HIS A 117 2.99 18.16 3.60
N LEU A 118 2.22 18.14 4.67
CA LEU A 118 2.51 18.93 5.88
C LEU A 118 3.47 18.25 6.86
N SER A 119 3.83 17.01 6.62
CA SER A 119 4.46 16.16 7.63
C SER A 119 5.79 15.60 7.14
N GLY A 120 6.67 15.24 8.08
CA GLY A 120 7.93 14.56 7.76
C GLY A 120 7.75 13.15 7.20
N LEU A 121 8.87 12.52 6.83
CA LEU A 121 8.90 11.22 6.15
C LEU A 121 8.16 10.12 6.93
N GLU A 122 8.30 10.06 8.27
CA GLU A 122 7.62 9.06 9.11
C GLU A 122 6.10 9.11 8.93
N VAL A 123 5.50 10.31 9.05
CA VAL A 123 4.04 10.46 8.91
C VAL A 123 3.61 10.15 7.49
N SER A 124 4.38 10.57 6.48
CA SER A 124 4.10 10.24 5.08
C SER A 124 4.04 8.73 4.85
N ILE A 125 4.99 7.98 5.41
CA ILE A 125 5.02 6.51 5.29
C ILE A 125 3.89 5.89 6.12
N CYS A 126 3.57 6.39 7.32
CA CYS A 126 2.43 5.88 8.10
C CYS A 126 1.08 6.05 7.37
N VAL A 127 0.92 7.14 6.63
CA VAL A 127 -0.26 7.36 5.77
C VAL A 127 -0.29 6.36 4.62
N LEU A 128 0.85 6.11 3.96
CA LEU A 128 0.95 5.11 2.90
C LEU A 128 0.64 3.70 3.44
N VAL A 129 1.30 3.26 4.52
CA VAL A 129 1.00 1.95 5.16
C VAL A 129 -0.49 1.79 5.47
N THR A 130 -1.14 2.87 5.91
CA THR A 130 -2.59 2.83 6.15
C THR A 130 -3.35 2.55 4.85
N ALA A 131 -2.96 3.17 3.74
CA ALA A 131 -3.58 2.93 2.43
C ALA A 131 -3.32 1.50 1.93
N GLU A 132 -2.08 1.01 2.04
CA GLU A 132 -1.71 -0.36 1.63
C GLU A 132 -2.47 -1.43 2.43
N ILE A 133 -2.59 -1.27 3.75
CA ILE A 133 -3.38 -2.20 4.57
C ILE A 133 -4.87 -2.18 4.18
N ILE A 134 -5.40 -1.02 3.81
CA ILE A 134 -6.78 -0.93 3.29
C ILE A 134 -6.88 -1.60 1.92
N ALA A 135 -5.89 -1.46 1.05
CA ALA A 135 -5.83 -2.12 -0.25
C ALA A 135 -5.86 -3.65 -0.12
N GLN A 136 -5.14 -4.21 0.88
CA GLN A 136 -5.21 -5.65 1.22
C GLN A 136 -6.63 -6.14 1.60
N CYS A 137 -7.51 -5.25 2.06
CA CYS A 137 -8.92 -5.58 2.32
C CYS A 137 -9.80 -5.32 1.09
N TYR A 138 -9.50 -4.24 0.37
CA TYR A 138 -10.32 -3.77 -0.74
C TYR A 138 -10.20 -4.63 -2.00
N TYR A 139 -8.98 -4.94 -2.46
CA TYR A 139 -8.80 -5.68 -3.71
C TYR A 139 -9.35 -7.11 -3.64
N PRO A 140 -9.24 -7.89 -2.55
CA PRO A 140 -9.95 -9.15 -2.41
C PRO A 140 -11.48 -9.01 -2.41
N ALA A 141 -12.01 -7.91 -1.85
CA ALA A 141 -13.45 -7.63 -1.89
C ALA A 141 -13.89 -7.25 -3.32
N LEU A 142 -13.13 -6.41 -4.02
CA LEU A 142 -13.40 -6.04 -5.41
C LEU A 142 -13.37 -7.26 -6.34
N ARG A 143 -12.38 -8.14 -6.15
CA ARG A 143 -12.29 -9.42 -6.87
C ARG A 143 -13.53 -10.29 -6.70
N LYS A 144 -14.09 -10.36 -5.47
CA LYS A 144 -15.32 -11.09 -5.19
C LYS A 144 -16.58 -10.38 -5.70
N ALA A 145 -16.54 -9.07 -5.84
CA ALA A 145 -17.67 -8.25 -6.28
C ALA A 145 -17.87 -8.25 -7.80
N THR A 146 -16.93 -8.79 -8.56
CA THR A 146 -16.97 -8.86 -10.03
C THR A 146 -16.87 -10.29 -10.53
N VAL A 147 -17.34 -10.51 -11.77
CA VAL A 147 -17.05 -11.72 -12.55
C VAL A 147 -16.33 -11.37 -13.87
N ASP A 148 -15.92 -10.11 -14.05
CA ASP A 148 -15.13 -9.65 -15.19
C ASP A 148 -13.71 -10.22 -15.12
N PRO A 149 -13.29 -11.07 -16.09
CA PRO A 149 -11.99 -11.73 -16.06
C PRO A 149 -10.81 -10.76 -16.00
N VAL A 150 -10.95 -9.59 -16.64
CA VAL A 150 -9.92 -8.55 -16.67
C VAL A 150 -9.75 -7.94 -15.27
N LEU A 151 -10.86 -7.58 -14.61
CA LEU A 151 -10.78 -7.00 -13.26
C LEU A 151 -10.31 -8.02 -12.23
N ILE A 152 -10.71 -9.28 -12.36
CA ILE A 152 -10.22 -10.38 -11.53
C ILE A 152 -8.69 -10.50 -11.67
N GLY A 153 -8.16 -10.55 -12.90
CA GLY A 153 -6.72 -10.65 -13.14
C GLY A 153 -5.94 -9.45 -12.62
N LEU A 154 -6.49 -8.24 -12.72
CA LEU A 154 -5.90 -7.04 -12.12
C LEU A 154 -5.86 -7.13 -10.59
N CYS A 155 -6.98 -7.52 -9.97
CA CYS A 155 -7.02 -7.69 -8.52
C CYS A 155 -6.03 -8.76 -8.05
N ASP A 156 -5.89 -9.87 -8.79
CA ASP A 156 -4.95 -10.94 -8.45
C ASP A 156 -3.50 -10.44 -8.44
N GLN A 157 -3.10 -9.62 -9.43
CA GLN A 157 -1.77 -9.02 -9.45
C GLN A 157 -1.58 -8.04 -8.29
N ILE A 158 -2.52 -7.11 -8.09
CA ILE A 158 -2.39 -6.09 -7.03
C ILE A 158 -2.34 -6.76 -5.64
N ILE A 159 -3.16 -7.78 -5.39
CA ILE A 159 -3.15 -8.52 -4.12
C ILE A 159 -1.76 -9.13 -3.82
N LEU A 160 -1.05 -9.63 -4.84
CA LEU A 160 0.30 -10.16 -4.67
C LEU A 160 1.31 -9.06 -4.30
N ASP A 161 1.15 -7.87 -4.87
CA ASP A 161 2.07 -6.76 -4.67
C ASP A 161 1.91 -6.12 -3.27
N GLU A 162 0.68 -6.00 -2.78
CA GLU A 162 0.34 -5.29 -1.53
C GLU A 162 0.99 -5.85 -0.26
N ASP A 163 1.24 -7.17 -0.19
CA ASP A 163 1.90 -7.77 0.99
C ASP A 163 3.34 -7.25 1.12
N SER A 164 4.03 -7.08 -0.01
CA SER A 164 5.39 -6.53 -0.06
C SER A 164 5.42 -5.02 0.15
N HIS A 165 4.42 -4.28 -0.33
CA HIS A 165 4.29 -2.85 -0.06
C HIS A 165 4.19 -2.57 1.44
N VAL A 166 3.29 -3.27 2.12
CA VAL A 166 3.13 -3.15 3.58
C VAL A 166 4.44 -3.52 4.30
N GLU A 167 5.09 -4.63 3.91
CA GLU A 167 6.32 -5.05 4.57
C GLU A 167 7.46 -4.05 4.38
N PHE A 168 7.69 -3.57 3.16
CA PHE A 168 8.68 -2.55 2.85
C PHE A 168 8.45 -1.27 3.66
N GLN A 169 7.22 -0.76 3.64
CA GLN A 169 6.88 0.47 4.35
C GLN A 169 6.98 0.32 5.87
N MET A 170 6.56 -0.82 6.42
CA MET A 170 6.69 -1.10 7.85
C MET A 170 8.15 -1.17 8.31
N GLU A 171 9.06 -1.75 7.51
CA GLU A 171 10.49 -1.72 7.79
C GLU A 171 11.03 -0.28 7.84
N ARG A 172 10.54 0.61 6.98
CA ARG A 172 10.93 2.03 7.01
C ARG A 172 10.40 2.74 8.24
N VAL A 173 9.14 2.51 8.61
CA VAL A 173 8.58 3.02 9.89
C VAL A 173 9.42 2.56 11.07
N ALA A 174 9.83 1.29 11.09
CA ALA A 174 10.71 0.75 12.13
C ALA A 174 12.03 1.50 12.22
N SER A 175 12.70 1.67 11.09
CA SER A 175 13.99 2.37 11.01
C SER A 175 13.86 3.81 11.52
N LEU A 176 12.86 4.55 11.09
CA LEU A 176 12.62 5.93 11.50
C LEU A 176 12.28 6.05 13.00
N ARG A 177 11.51 5.09 13.54
CA ARG A 177 11.14 5.07 14.97
C ARG A 177 12.25 4.56 15.88
N GLY A 178 13.24 3.88 15.35
CA GLY A 178 14.40 3.40 16.11
C GLY A 178 15.27 4.53 16.69
N SER A 179 15.27 5.70 16.06
CA SER A 179 16.06 6.87 16.45
C SER A 179 15.32 7.86 17.36
N VAL A 180 14.03 7.65 17.69
CA VAL A 180 13.24 8.58 18.50
C VAL A 180 13.00 8.06 19.91
N SER A 181 12.69 8.98 20.85
CA SER A 181 12.41 8.62 22.24
C SER A 181 11.18 7.67 22.35
N PRO A 182 11.15 6.80 23.39
CA PRO A 182 10.04 5.86 23.59
C PRO A 182 8.67 6.54 23.72
N LEU A 183 8.61 7.73 24.31
CA LEU A 183 7.37 8.49 24.46
C LEU A 183 6.86 8.98 23.09
N ARG A 184 7.75 9.56 22.28
CA ARG A 184 7.40 10.00 20.91
C ARG A 184 6.96 8.83 20.05
N ARG A 185 7.62 7.68 20.15
CA ARG A 185 7.25 6.46 19.44
C ARG A 185 5.83 6.01 19.81
N LYS A 186 5.52 5.90 21.11
CA LYS A 186 4.17 5.53 21.58
C LYS A 186 3.10 6.50 21.10
N PHE A 187 3.40 7.80 21.10
CA PHE A 187 2.47 8.82 20.59
C PHE A 187 2.22 8.64 19.09
N SER A 188 3.27 8.42 18.29
CA SER A 188 3.16 8.17 16.86
C SER A 188 2.35 6.90 16.56
N GLU A 189 2.58 5.81 17.31
CA GLU A 189 1.83 4.56 17.20
C GLU A 189 0.32 4.78 17.50
N LEU A 190 0.01 5.53 18.55
CA LEU A 190 -1.37 5.84 18.91
C LEU A 190 -2.05 6.69 17.82
N LEU A 191 -1.37 7.70 17.32
CA LEU A 191 -1.88 8.54 16.23
C LEU A 191 -2.14 7.73 14.96
N GLN A 192 -1.24 6.81 14.61
CA GLN A 192 -1.41 5.91 13.47
C GLN A 192 -2.65 5.01 13.63
N ARG A 193 -2.89 4.48 14.84
CA ARG A 193 -4.10 3.68 15.12
C ARG A 193 -5.38 4.50 14.98
N PHE A 194 -5.39 5.75 15.42
CA PHE A 194 -6.52 6.65 15.23
C PHE A 194 -6.76 6.97 13.75
N LEU A 195 -5.70 7.28 13.01
CA LEU A 195 -5.76 7.49 11.56
C LEU A 195 -6.34 6.25 10.86
N PHE A 196 -5.85 5.07 11.20
CA PHE A 196 -6.32 3.81 10.63
C PHE A 196 -7.79 3.55 10.94
N ALA A 197 -8.23 3.73 12.19
CA ALA A 197 -9.62 3.56 12.59
C ALA A 197 -10.56 4.52 11.84
N GLY A 198 -10.17 5.78 11.68
CA GLY A 198 -10.92 6.76 10.88
C GLY A 198 -10.98 6.37 9.41
N THR A 199 -9.86 5.93 8.84
CA THR A 199 -9.78 5.48 7.44
C THR A 199 -10.70 4.28 7.17
N ILE A 200 -10.73 3.27 8.05
CA ILE A 200 -11.66 2.13 7.94
C ILE A 200 -13.11 2.61 7.80
N ALA A 201 -13.54 3.56 8.65
CA ALA A 201 -14.91 4.06 8.61
C ALA A 201 -15.21 4.82 7.30
N VAL A 202 -14.30 5.68 6.86
CA VAL A 202 -14.43 6.46 5.61
C VAL A 202 -14.48 5.54 4.41
N VAL A 203 -13.55 4.59 4.30
CA VAL A 203 -13.48 3.64 3.18
C VAL A 203 -14.72 2.76 3.13
N TRP A 204 -15.24 2.29 4.27
CA TRP A 204 -16.52 1.58 4.29
C TRP A 204 -17.66 2.40 3.70
N VAL A 205 -17.82 3.64 4.14
CA VAL A 205 -18.92 4.50 3.64
C VAL A 205 -18.82 4.75 2.14
N GLN A 206 -17.62 4.96 1.63
CA GLN A 206 -17.39 5.28 0.21
C GLN A 206 -17.49 4.07 -0.71
N HIS A 207 -17.02 2.92 -0.26
CA HIS A 207 -16.88 1.71 -1.07
C HIS A 207 -17.85 0.59 -0.62
N ARG A 208 -18.87 0.95 0.15
CA ARG A 208 -19.85 0.03 0.74
C ARG A 208 -20.46 -0.92 -0.29
N SER A 209 -20.79 -0.44 -1.48
CA SER A 209 -21.36 -1.25 -2.55
C SER A 209 -20.48 -2.43 -2.97
N VAL A 210 -19.16 -2.23 -3.01
CA VAL A 210 -18.20 -3.31 -3.30
C VAL A 210 -18.17 -4.31 -2.15
N PHE A 211 -18.03 -3.83 -0.92
CA PHE A 211 -17.95 -4.71 0.26
C PHE A 211 -19.22 -5.52 0.46
N GLU A 212 -20.41 -4.91 0.33
CA GLU A 212 -21.69 -5.62 0.47
C GLU A 212 -21.88 -6.66 -0.63
N ARG A 213 -21.51 -6.34 -1.88
CA ARG A 213 -21.56 -7.30 -2.98
C ARG A 213 -20.58 -8.46 -2.79
N ALA A 214 -19.43 -8.21 -2.13
CA ALA A 214 -18.48 -9.24 -1.75
C ALA A 214 -18.90 -10.05 -0.50
N GLY A 215 -20.09 -9.76 0.07
CA GLY A 215 -20.65 -10.46 1.23
C GLY A 215 -20.21 -9.92 2.59
N PHE A 216 -19.55 -8.77 2.64
CA PHE A 216 -19.15 -8.15 3.90
C PHE A 216 -20.28 -7.33 4.53
N ARG A 217 -20.31 -7.36 5.87
CA ARG A 217 -20.92 -6.34 6.71
C ARG A 217 -19.84 -5.51 7.37
N TYR A 218 -20.14 -4.31 7.81
CA TYR A 218 -19.15 -3.41 8.44
C TYR A 218 -18.31 -4.08 9.54
N ALA A 219 -18.94 -4.84 10.41
CA ALA A 219 -18.23 -5.52 11.51
C ALA A 219 -17.20 -6.55 11.00
N GLY A 220 -17.52 -7.29 9.93
CA GLY A 220 -16.61 -8.24 9.27
C GLY A 220 -15.44 -7.53 8.60
N TYR A 221 -15.74 -6.52 7.77
CA TYR A 221 -14.74 -5.69 7.11
C TYR A 221 -13.79 -5.04 8.13
N ARG A 222 -14.32 -4.38 9.17
CA ARG A 222 -13.51 -3.75 10.23
C ARG A 222 -12.58 -4.76 10.90
N ARG A 223 -13.09 -5.97 11.24
CA ARG A 223 -12.28 -7.02 11.87
C ARG A 223 -11.14 -7.47 10.95
N GLU A 224 -11.41 -7.62 9.66
CA GLU A 224 -10.41 -8.02 8.67
C GLU A 224 -9.32 -6.95 8.52
N CYS A 225 -9.67 -5.68 8.37
CA CYS A 225 -8.71 -4.58 8.33
C CYS A 225 -7.82 -4.55 9.59
N TRP A 226 -8.40 -4.70 10.78
CA TRP A 226 -7.62 -4.77 12.01
C TRP A 226 -6.72 -6.00 12.08
N SER A 227 -7.12 -7.13 11.50
CA SER A 227 -6.27 -8.33 11.45
C SER A 227 -5.01 -8.10 10.62
N TYR A 228 -5.13 -7.44 9.45
CA TYR A 228 -3.98 -7.04 8.62
C TYR A 228 -3.10 -6.02 9.34
N TYR A 229 -3.68 -5.01 9.96
CA TYR A 229 -2.95 -4.03 10.75
C TYR A 229 -2.11 -4.68 11.87
N LEU A 230 -2.72 -5.56 12.65
CA LEU A 230 -2.04 -6.28 13.73
C LEU A 230 -0.98 -7.26 13.19
N LYS A 231 -1.21 -7.87 12.02
CA LYS A 231 -0.20 -8.70 11.33
C LYS A 231 1.04 -7.85 10.96
N ALA A 232 0.82 -6.66 10.42
CA ALA A 232 1.89 -5.72 10.07
C ALA A 232 2.67 -5.27 11.34
N GLU A 233 1.99 -4.88 12.42
CA GLU A 233 2.63 -4.53 13.69
C GLU A 233 3.46 -5.67 14.29
N ARG A 234 2.98 -6.92 14.23
CA ARG A 234 3.72 -8.10 14.73
C ARG A 234 4.98 -8.34 13.92
N ARG A 235 4.92 -8.26 12.58
CA ARG A 235 6.11 -8.37 11.72
C ARG A 235 7.17 -7.36 12.11
N LEU A 236 6.77 -6.12 12.36
CA LEU A 236 7.64 -5.04 12.86
C LEU A 236 8.31 -5.40 14.19
N SER A 237 7.53 -5.88 15.17
CA SER A 237 8.03 -6.25 16.50
C SER A 237 9.05 -7.41 16.44
N MET A 238 8.82 -8.38 15.55
CA MET A 238 9.72 -9.53 15.37
C MET A 238 11.05 -9.12 14.72
N GLN A 239 11.07 -8.12 13.86
CA GLN A 239 12.29 -7.58 13.26
C GLN A 239 13.17 -6.84 14.28
N HIS A 240 12.54 -6.16 15.24
CA HIS A 240 13.26 -5.51 16.34
C HIS A 240 13.82 -6.50 17.37
N ALA A 241 13.21 -7.70 17.51
CA ALA A 241 13.61 -8.71 18.47
C ALA A 241 14.77 -9.61 18.00
N LYS A 242 15.18 -9.54 16.72
CA LYS A 242 16.36 -10.29 16.26
C LYS A 242 17.61 -9.59 16.76
N PRO A 243 18.41 -10.23 17.66
CA PRO A 243 19.68 -9.66 18.10
C PRO A 243 20.61 -9.48 16.91
N VAL A 244 21.33 -8.36 16.88
CA VAL A 244 22.47 -8.17 15.98
C VAL A 244 23.47 -9.26 16.32
N VAL A 245 23.55 -10.29 15.49
CA VAL A 245 24.65 -11.26 15.58
C VAL A 245 25.89 -10.51 15.12
N LEU A 246 26.67 -10.00 16.08
CA LEU A 246 28.02 -9.54 15.83
C LEU A 246 28.82 -10.77 15.41
N VAL A 247 29.10 -10.89 14.12
CA VAL A 247 30.09 -11.86 13.63
C VAL A 247 31.41 -11.40 14.19
N PRO A 248 32.12 -12.23 14.97
CA PRO A 248 33.48 -11.87 15.44
C PRO A 248 34.37 -11.64 14.23
N GLU A 249 35.10 -10.55 14.19
CA GLU A 249 36.22 -10.40 13.27
C GLU A 249 37.18 -11.57 13.53
N GLU A 250 37.24 -12.55 12.63
CA GLU A 250 38.31 -13.54 12.64
C GLU A 250 39.62 -12.79 12.46
N GLN A 251 40.46 -12.91 13.49
CA GLN A 251 41.81 -12.47 13.48
C GLN A 251 42.54 -13.13 12.31
N VAL A 252 42.90 -12.31 11.33
CA VAL A 252 43.87 -12.69 10.31
C VAL A 252 45.25 -12.62 10.98
N LEU A 253 45.82 -13.79 11.28
CA LEU A 253 47.24 -13.98 11.55
C LEU A 253 48.01 -14.03 10.24
#